data_71a81a68cbce6a5b843d9310c00f44f7
#
_entry.id   71a81a68cbce6a5b843d9310c00f44f7
#
_cell.length_a   1.000
_cell.length_b   1.000
_cell.length_c   1.000
_cell.angle_alpha   90.00
_cell.angle_beta   90.00
_cell.angle_gamma   90.00
#
_symmetry.space_group_name_H-M   'P 1'
#
loop_
_entity.id
_entity.type
_entity.pdbx_description
1 polymer ?
#
loop_
_entity_poly.entity_id
_entity_poly.type
_entity_poly.pdbx_seq_one_letter_code
_entity_poly.pdbx_strand_id
1 'polypeptide(L)'
;MTQPDSTDIHQAWLGQLSEPLSSQLRFLIEADRLKTVIRGSRITDGSRRENTAEHSWHIALFALVLAQHAALPFDPFRVVSMLLIHDLVEIDCGDTPLFDEVGAMTQADREQVAADRLFRLLPPDQAAMYRSLWDEFEAAITPDACFAKAMDRFQPMILNYAVGGGTWADYAVDEARERSLTSRIAHGAPDLWAAAEVIIASAVQRGWLRPASPD
;
A
#
# COMPACT_ATOMS: atom_id res chain seq x y z
N MET A 1 12.27 -7.51 -39.69
CA MET A 1 12.69 -8.34 -38.54
C MET A 1 12.01 -7.72 -37.32
N THR A 2 10.90 -8.27 -36.87
CA THR A 2 10.24 -7.90 -35.62
C THR A 2 11.14 -8.31 -34.46
N GLN A 3 11.49 -7.37 -33.60
CA GLN A 3 12.17 -7.73 -32.35
C GLN A 3 11.31 -8.74 -31.61
N PRO A 4 11.88 -9.85 -31.06
CA PRO A 4 11.12 -10.78 -30.25
C PRO A 4 10.54 -10.00 -29.05
N ASP A 5 9.28 -10.29 -28.73
CA ASP A 5 8.57 -9.73 -27.59
C ASP A 5 9.44 -9.96 -26.34
N SER A 6 9.69 -8.92 -25.54
CA SER A 6 10.56 -8.99 -24.35
C SER A 6 10.14 -10.12 -23.39
N THR A 7 8.88 -10.49 -23.41
CA THR A 7 8.29 -11.60 -22.66
C THR A 7 8.88 -12.97 -23.08
N ASP A 8 9.19 -13.16 -24.37
CA ASP A 8 9.72 -14.45 -24.90
C ASP A 8 11.16 -14.73 -24.45
N ILE A 9 12.00 -13.71 -24.28
CA ILE A 9 13.40 -13.87 -23.89
C ILE A 9 13.51 -14.33 -22.44
N HIS A 10 12.63 -13.85 -21.55
CA HIS A 10 12.61 -14.23 -20.13
C HIS A 10 12.02 -15.64 -19.93
N GLN A 11 11.10 -16.09 -20.78
CA GLN A 11 10.47 -17.41 -20.65
C GLN A 11 11.40 -18.56 -21.08
N ALA A 12 12.30 -18.34 -22.03
CA ALA A 12 13.15 -19.40 -22.59
C ALA A 12 14.13 -20.02 -21.57
N TRP A 13 14.73 -19.20 -20.69
CA TRP A 13 15.68 -19.72 -19.68
C TRP A 13 14.95 -20.27 -18.44
N LEU A 14 13.78 -19.70 -18.06
CA LEU A 14 12.99 -20.19 -16.94
C LEU A 14 12.51 -21.62 -17.17
N GLY A 15 12.21 -22.00 -18.42
CA GLY A 15 11.82 -23.36 -18.77
C GLY A 15 12.91 -24.42 -18.59
N GLN A 16 14.16 -24.01 -18.30
CA GLN A 16 15.29 -24.93 -18.02
C GLN A 16 15.44 -25.21 -16.50
N LEU A 17 14.67 -24.53 -15.67
CA LEU A 17 14.71 -24.64 -14.21
C LEU A 17 13.67 -25.65 -13.70
N SER A 18 13.87 -26.12 -12.46
CA SER A 18 12.82 -26.86 -11.76
C SER A 18 11.57 -26.02 -11.58
N GLU A 19 10.39 -26.65 -11.66
CA GLU A 19 9.11 -25.92 -11.55
C GLU A 19 8.99 -25.00 -10.31
N PRO A 20 9.33 -25.41 -9.06
CA PRO A 20 9.23 -24.51 -7.94
C PRO A 20 10.05 -23.23 -8.15
N LEU A 21 11.29 -23.33 -8.62
CA LEU A 21 12.19 -22.21 -8.85
C LEU A 21 11.72 -21.36 -10.03
N SER A 22 11.30 -21.99 -11.13
CA SER A 22 10.77 -21.30 -12.33
C SER A 22 9.57 -20.43 -11.97
N SER A 23 8.60 -20.98 -11.23
CA SER A 23 7.39 -20.29 -10.79
C SER A 23 7.72 -19.11 -9.85
N GLN A 24 8.62 -19.33 -8.89
CA GLN A 24 9.07 -18.28 -7.97
C GLN A 24 9.73 -17.11 -8.70
N LEU A 25 10.59 -17.39 -9.66
CA LEU A 25 11.27 -16.35 -10.44
C LEU A 25 10.29 -15.60 -11.37
N ARG A 26 9.30 -16.29 -11.95
CA ARG A 26 8.22 -15.62 -12.70
C ARG A 26 7.45 -14.63 -11.84
N PHE A 27 7.09 -15.04 -10.63
CA PHE A 27 6.42 -14.15 -9.69
C PHE A 27 7.29 -12.93 -9.35
N LEU A 28 8.59 -13.12 -9.08
CA LEU A 28 9.49 -12.01 -8.75
C LEU A 28 9.71 -11.04 -9.93
N ILE A 29 9.76 -11.57 -11.16
CA ILE A 29 9.82 -10.74 -12.39
C ILE A 29 8.52 -9.94 -12.54
N GLU A 30 7.37 -10.57 -12.31
CA GLU A 30 6.08 -9.89 -12.35
C GLU A 30 5.97 -8.81 -11.27
N ALA A 31 6.42 -9.11 -10.04
CA ALA A 31 6.43 -8.15 -8.94
C ALA A 31 7.29 -6.90 -9.23
N ASP A 32 8.32 -6.99 -10.08
CA ASP A 32 9.14 -5.83 -10.49
C ASP A 32 8.30 -4.74 -11.18
N ARG A 33 7.18 -5.10 -11.82
CA ARG A 33 6.27 -4.16 -12.47
C ARG A 33 5.61 -3.18 -11.49
N LEU A 34 5.58 -3.50 -10.19
CA LEU A 34 5.07 -2.58 -9.17
C LEU A 34 5.79 -1.23 -9.17
N LYS A 35 7.05 -1.20 -9.59
CA LYS A 35 7.85 0.03 -9.75
C LYS A 35 7.28 0.99 -10.81
N THR A 36 6.42 0.51 -11.70
CA THR A 36 5.79 1.33 -12.75
C THR A 36 4.43 1.89 -12.34
N VAL A 37 3.87 1.43 -11.23
CA VAL A 37 2.62 1.94 -10.68
C VAL A 37 2.90 3.21 -9.89
N ILE A 38 2.30 4.32 -10.30
CA ILE A 38 2.55 5.65 -9.73
C ILE A 38 1.39 6.04 -8.83
N ARG A 39 1.70 6.40 -7.59
CA ARG A 39 0.75 6.83 -6.56
C ARG A 39 0.39 8.31 -6.66
N GLY A 40 -0.71 8.68 -6.01
CA GLY A 40 -1.08 10.09 -5.84
C GLY A 40 -0.09 10.88 -4.99
N SER A 41 0.49 10.27 -3.96
CA SER A 41 1.43 10.89 -3.03
C SER A 41 2.75 11.30 -3.69
N ARG A 42 3.36 12.38 -3.20
CA ARG A 42 4.71 12.79 -3.60
C ARG A 42 5.73 12.36 -2.54
N ILE A 43 6.97 12.12 -2.94
CA ILE A 43 8.08 11.95 -2.00
C ILE A 43 8.33 13.26 -1.24
N THR A 44 9.01 13.19 -0.08
CA THR A 44 9.09 14.30 0.88
C THR A 44 9.74 15.58 0.35
N ASP A 45 10.58 15.51 -0.69
CA ASP A 45 11.17 16.68 -1.34
C ASP A 45 10.27 17.32 -2.42
N GLY A 46 9.11 16.69 -2.70
CA GLY A 46 8.13 17.16 -3.68
C GLY A 46 8.54 16.99 -5.15
N SER A 47 9.71 16.45 -5.44
CA SER A 47 10.28 16.42 -6.80
C SER A 47 9.50 15.54 -7.78
N ARG A 48 8.89 14.46 -7.28
CA ARG A 48 8.10 13.52 -8.08
C ARG A 48 7.06 12.80 -7.23
N ARG A 49 6.16 12.10 -7.89
CA ARG A 49 5.27 11.14 -7.23
C ARG A 49 6.04 9.89 -6.81
N GLU A 50 5.60 9.29 -5.72
CA GLU A 50 6.06 8.00 -5.22
C GLU A 50 5.54 6.89 -6.14
N ASN A 51 6.30 5.81 -6.34
CA ASN A 51 5.75 4.59 -6.91
C ASN A 51 5.37 3.59 -5.80
N THR A 52 4.53 2.62 -6.14
CA THR A 52 3.95 1.69 -5.14
C THR A 52 5.01 0.77 -4.51
N ALA A 53 6.09 0.42 -5.21
CA ALA A 53 7.18 -0.36 -4.60
C ALA A 53 7.95 0.45 -3.54
N GLU A 54 8.16 1.76 -3.77
CA GLU A 54 8.75 2.68 -2.79
C GLU A 54 7.86 2.84 -1.57
N HIS A 55 6.55 2.97 -1.78
CA HIS A 55 5.56 2.99 -0.71
C HIS A 55 5.64 1.73 0.15
N SER A 56 5.54 0.54 -0.44
CA SER A 56 5.59 -0.74 0.27
C SER A 56 6.87 -0.89 1.10
N TRP A 57 8.03 -0.52 0.53
CA TRP A 57 9.29 -0.49 1.27
C TRP A 57 9.25 0.50 2.44
N HIS A 58 8.75 1.71 2.21
CA HIS A 58 8.76 2.77 3.20
C HIS A 58 7.86 2.45 4.38
N ILE A 59 6.63 1.94 4.14
CA ILE A 59 5.73 1.54 5.24
C ILE A 59 6.22 0.30 6.00
N ALA A 60 6.95 -0.62 5.35
CA ALA A 60 7.62 -1.71 6.05
C ALA A 60 8.71 -1.17 7.00
N LEU A 61 9.46 -0.14 6.60
CA LEU A 61 10.40 0.54 7.47
C LEU A 61 9.70 1.27 8.63
N PHE A 62 8.55 1.93 8.36
CA PHE A 62 7.71 2.53 9.42
C PHE A 62 7.32 1.49 10.46
N ALA A 63 6.87 0.30 10.04
CA ALA A 63 6.46 -0.76 10.96
C ALA A 63 7.61 -1.20 11.88
N LEU A 64 8.82 -1.31 11.36
CA LEU A 64 10.01 -1.68 12.16
C LEU A 64 10.40 -0.58 13.14
N VAL A 65 10.39 0.68 12.71
CA VAL A 65 10.81 1.83 13.54
C VAL A 65 9.78 2.16 14.60
N LEU A 66 8.48 2.05 14.27
CA LEU A 66 7.36 2.44 15.11
C LEU A 66 6.73 1.26 15.87
N ALA A 67 7.37 0.09 15.87
CA ALA A 67 6.86 -1.15 16.46
C ALA A 67 6.37 -1.00 17.92
N GLN A 68 7.04 -0.17 18.72
CA GLN A 68 6.67 0.08 20.12
C GLN A 68 5.32 0.77 20.31
N HIS A 69 4.73 1.35 19.24
CA HIS A 69 3.45 2.07 19.26
C HIS A 69 2.28 1.19 18.82
N ALA A 70 2.52 -0.12 18.56
CA ALA A 70 1.44 -1.05 18.26
C ALA A 70 0.47 -1.18 19.43
N ALA A 71 -0.83 -1.21 19.14
CA ALA A 71 -1.89 -1.33 20.14
C ALA A 71 -1.84 -2.67 20.90
N LEU A 72 -1.42 -3.73 20.22
CA LEU A 72 -1.34 -5.11 20.72
C LEU A 72 -0.03 -5.76 20.26
N PRO A 73 0.44 -6.82 20.95
CA PRO A 73 1.54 -7.64 20.47
C PRO A 73 1.26 -8.18 19.07
N PHE A 74 2.25 -8.16 18.20
CA PHE A 74 2.18 -8.58 16.80
C PHE A 74 3.44 -9.32 16.38
N ASP A 75 3.39 -10.04 15.24
CA ASP A 75 4.55 -10.66 14.62
C ASP A 75 5.19 -9.70 13.60
N PRO A 76 6.38 -9.13 13.87
CA PRO A 76 7.04 -8.19 12.97
C PRO A 76 7.32 -8.76 11.58
N PHE A 77 7.64 -10.07 11.49
CA PHE A 77 7.90 -10.70 10.20
C PHE A 77 6.62 -10.77 9.35
N ARG A 78 5.50 -11.11 9.97
CA ARG A 78 4.19 -11.14 9.28
C ARG A 78 3.77 -9.75 8.82
N VAL A 79 3.88 -8.74 9.69
CA VAL A 79 3.54 -7.35 9.36
C VAL A 79 4.38 -6.83 8.20
N VAL A 80 5.70 -7.00 8.24
CA VAL A 80 6.59 -6.61 7.13
C VAL A 80 6.22 -7.37 5.85
N SER A 81 5.92 -8.67 5.94
CA SER A 81 5.49 -9.46 4.79
C SER A 81 4.18 -8.94 4.20
N MET A 82 3.18 -8.63 5.04
CA MET A 82 1.92 -7.99 4.60
C MET A 82 2.20 -6.70 3.83
N LEU A 83 3.00 -5.80 4.41
CA LEU A 83 3.32 -4.49 3.83
C LEU A 83 4.10 -4.58 2.51
N LEU A 84 4.92 -5.61 2.32
CA LEU A 84 5.64 -5.80 1.06
C LEU A 84 4.77 -6.36 -0.07
N ILE A 85 3.66 -7.04 0.26
CA ILE A 85 2.82 -7.71 -0.76
C ILE A 85 1.45 -7.08 -0.97
N HIS A 86 0.97 -6.20 -0.05
CA HIS A 86 -0.42 -5.72 -0.04
C HIS A 86 -0.83 -5.04 -1.34
N ASP A 87 0.03 -4.23 -1.90
CA ASP A 87 -0.21 -3.45 -3.11
C ASP A 87 0.29 -4.15 -4.41
N LEU A 88 0.77 -5.41 -4.35
CA LEU A 88 1.15 -6.13 -5.58
C LEU A 88 -0.01 -6.22 -6.57
N VAL A 89 -1.23 -6.26 -6.08
CA VAL A 89 -2.46 -6.28 -6.89
C VAL A 89 -2.59 -5.06 -7.81
N GLU A 90 -1.98 -3.94 -7.44
CA GLU A 90 -1.99 -2.71 -8.24
C GLU A 90 -1.22 -2.82 -9.56
N ILE A 91 -0.41 -3.86 -9.76
CA ILE A 91 0.20 -4.17 -11.05
C ILE A 91 -0.86 -4.31 -12.15
N ASP A 92 -2.04 -4.82 -11.81
CA ASP A 92 -3.15 -5.03 -12.74
C ASP A 92 -4.22 -3.95 -12.68
N CYS A 93 -4.53 -3.44 -11.47
CA CYS A 93 -5.64 -2.50 -11.27
C CYS A 93 -5.21 -1.04 -11.12
N GLY A 94 -3.91 -0.77 -10.96
CA GLY A 94 -3.40 0.57 -10.66
C GLY A 94 -3.67 1.01 -9.22
N ASP A 95 -2.95 2.05 -8.77
CA ASP A 95 -3.23 2.73 -7.49
C ASP A 95 -4.59 3.44 -7.57
N THR A 96 -5.43 3.21 -6.57
CA THR A 96 -6.68 3.96 -6.39
C THR A 96 -6.51 4.86 -5.16
N PRO A 97 -6.35 6.16 -5.35
CA PRO A 97 -6.17 7.08 -4.24
C PRO A 97 -7.32 7.00 -3.23
N LEU A 98 -7.01 7.06 -1.94
CA LEU A 98 -7.98 6.95 -0.84
C LEU A 98 -9.17 7.93 -0.96
N PHE A 99 -8.98 9.03 -1.67
CA PHE A 99 -9.98 10.08 -1.88
C PHE A 99 -10.79 9.93 -3.17
N ASP A 100 -10.49 8.92 -4.02
CA ASP A 100 -11.22 8.64 -5.25
C ASP A 100 -12.42 7.72 -4.98
N GLU A 101 -13.59 8.33 -4.76
CA GLU A 101 -14.84 7.61 -4.48
C GLU A 101 -15.31 6.75 -5.67
N VAL A 102 -15.09 7.21 -6.89
CA VAL A 102 -15.53 6.49 -8.09
C VAL A 102 -14.65 5.26 -8.31
N GLY A 103 -13.33 5.42 -8.19
CA GLY A 103 -12.38 4.31 -8.26
C GLY A 103 -12.64 3.27 -7.20
N ALA A 104 -12.96 3.69 -5.97
CA ALA A 104 -13.21 2.80 -4.84
C ALA A 104 -14.42 1.87 -5.03
N MET A 105 -15.43 2.23 -5.83
CA MET A 105 -16.65 1.42 -6.02
C MET A 105 -16.39 0.03 -6.62
N THR A 106 -15.35 -0.13 -7.43
CA THR A 106 -15.01 -1.41 -8.08
C THR A 106 -13.63 -1.92 -7.67
N GLN A 107 -12.95 -1.22 -6.78
CA GLN A 107 -11.59 -1.52 -6.38
C GLN A 107 -11.46 -2.94 -5.79
N ALA A 108 -12.29 -3.26 -4.81
CA ALA A 108 -12.22 -4.56 -4.13
C ALA A 108 -12.35 -5.75 -5.09
N ASP A 109 -13.29 -5.69 -6.04
CA ASP A 109 -13.47 -6.77 -7.02
C ASP A 109 -12.26 -6.89 -7.97
N ARG A 110 -11.71 -5.75 -8.41
CA ARG A 110 -10.51 -5.73 -9.28
C ARG A 110 -9.29 -6.28 -8.55
N GLU A 111 -9.10 -5.91 -7.30
CA GLU A 111 -7.99 -6.37 -6.46
C GLU A 111 -8.09 -7.87 -6.17
N GLN A 112 -9.29 -8.42 -5.93
CA GLN A 112 -9.50 -9.87 -5.77
C GLN A 112 -9.07 -10.63 -7.02
N VAL A 113 -9.47 -10.17 -8.21
CA VAL A 113 -9.07 -10.79 -9.48
C VAL A 113 -7.57 -10.71 -9.71
N ALA A 114 -6.95 -9.57 -9.39
CA ALA A 114 -5.51 -9.37 -9.48
C ALA A 114 -4.75 -10.26 -8.50
N ALA A 115 -5.21 -10.38 -7.25
CA ALA A 115 -4.63 -11.26 -6.25
C ALA A 115 -4.66 -12.73 -6.70
N ASP A 116 -5.80 -13.20 -7.24
CA ASP A 116 -5.93 -14.55 -7.80
C ASP A 116 -4.93 -14.80 -8.93
N ARG A 117 -4.73 -13.84 -9.81
CA ARG A 117 -3.78 -13.98 -10.92
C ARG A 117 -2.34 -14.00 -10.40
N LEU A 118 -1.96 -13.02 -9.59
CA LEU A 118 -0.57 -12.81 -9.16
C LEU A 118 -0.06 -13.93 -8.26
N PHE A 119 -0.80 -14.24 -7.19
CA PHE A 119 -0.32 -15.27 -6.26
C PHE A 119 -0.34 -16.67 -6.87
N ARG A 120 -1.19 -16.93 -7.87
CA ARG A 120 -1.19 -18.20 -8.62
C ARG A 120 0.10 -18.45 -9.44
N LEU A 121 0.94 -17.43 -9.65
CA LEU A 121 2.25 -17.60 -10.28
C LEU A 121 3.22 -18.38 -9.40
N LEU A 122 3.01 -18.39 -8.09
CA LEU A 122 3.82 -19.12 -7.11
C LEU A 122 3.48 -20.61 -7.06
N PRO A 123 4.38 -21.47 -6.55
CA PRO A 123 4.04 -22.84 -6.18
C PRO A 123 2.82 -22.88 -5.25
N PRO A 124 1.97 -23.94 -5.31
CA PRO A 124 0.65 -23.96 -4.64
C PRO A 124 0.67 -23.61 -3.17
N ASP A 125 1.65 -24.12 -2.39
CA ASP A 125 1.74 -23.84 -0.95
C ASP A 125 2.09 -22.37 -0.68
N GLN A 126 3.00 -21.79 -1.46
CA GLN A 126 3.35 -20.37 -1.35
C GLN A 126 2.20 -19.49 -1.85
N ALA A 127 1.54 -19.87 -2.93
CA ALA A 127 0.36 -19.17 -3.44
C ALA A 127 -0.73 -19.05 -2.37
N ALA A 128 -1.06 -20.16 -1.70
CA ALA A 128 -2.04 -20.18 -0.63
C ALA A 128 -1.60 -19.32 0.57
N MET A 129 -0.33 -19.41 0.97
CA MET A 129 0.22 -18.63 2.08
C MET A 129 0.16 -17.11 1.81
N TYR A 130 0.67 -16.65 0.66
CA TYR A 130 0.69 -15.22 0.35
C TYR A 130 -0.72 -14.67 0.07
N ARG A 131 -1.61 -15.47 -0.54
CA ARG A 131 -3.00 -15.10 -0.70
C ARG A 131 -3.70 -14.92 0.65
N SER A 132 -3.52 -15.86 1.59
CA SER A 132 -4.08 -15.75 2.94
C SER A 132 -3.54 -14.53 3.70
N LEU A 133 -2.25 -14.22 3.53
CA LEU A 133 -1.64 -13.06 4.17
C LEU A 133 -2.19 -11.74 3.61
N TRP A 134 -2.46 -11.69 2.31
CA TRP A 134 -3.09 -10.55 1.65
C TRP A 134 -4.55 -10.39 2.08
N ASP A 135 -5.32 -11.49 2.12
CA ASP A 135 -6.71 -11.48 2.58
C ASP A 135 -6.81 -11.00 4.06
N GLU A 136 -5.86 -11.40 4.92
CA GLU A 136 -5.77 -10.96 6.30
C GLU A 136 -5.50 -9.45 6.40
N PHE A 137 -4.57 -8.94 5.58
CA PHE A 137 -4.29 -7.50 5.51
C PHE A 137 -5.54 -6.73 5.10
N GLU A 138 -6.28 -7.19 4.08
CA GLU A 138 -7.50 -6.52 3.63
C GLU A 138 -8.62 -6.57 4.69
N ALA A 139 -8.78 -7.68 5.38
CA ALA A 139 -9.75 -7.81 6.47
C ALA A 139 -9.46 -6.86 7.65
N ALA A 140 -8.18 -6.59 7.94
CA ALA A 140 -7.71 -5.69 9.00
C ALA A 140 -8.36 -5.96 10.37
N ILE A 141 -8.41 -7.25 10.78
CA ILE A 141 -9.04 -7.67 12.03
C ILE A 141 -8.00 -8.14 13.05
N THR A 142 -6.94 -8.83 12.59
CA THR A 142 -5.88 -9.32 13.47
C THR A 142 -4.98 -8.18 13.96
N PRO A 143 -4.29 -8.32 15.10
CA PRO A 143 -3.32 -7.33 15.56
C PRO A 143 -2.27 -6.97 14.50
N ASP A 144 -1.76 -7.99 13.77
CA ASP A 144 -0.78 -7.82 12.69
C ASP A 144 -1.35 -6.94 11.58
N ALA A 145 -2.55 -7.28 11.08
CA ALA A 145 -3.20 -6.56 10.01
C ALA A 145 -3.64 -5.14 10.41
N CYS A 146 -4.13 -4.96 11.65
CA CYS A 146 -4.48 -3.63 12.17
C CYS A 146 -3.26 -2.71 12.22
N PHE A 147 -2.11 -3.23 12.71
CA PHE A 147 -0.88 -2.44 12.76
C PHE A 147 -0.33 -2.16 11.36
N ALA A 148 -0.36 -3.15 10.44
CA ALA A 148 0.01 -2.96 9.04
C ALA A 148 -0.85 -1.87 8.35
N LYS A 149 -2.18 -1.93 8.49
CA LYS A 149 -3.09 -0.90 7.96
C LYS A 149 -2.86 0.47 8.59
N ALA A 150 -2.44 0.54 9.86
CA ALA A 150 -2.08 1.81 10.47
C ALA A 150 -0.87 2.45 9.77
N MET A 151 0.16 1.67 9.42
CA MET A 151 1.34 2.16 8.68
C MET A 151 0.96 2.63 7.27
N ASP A 152 0.16 1.86 6.56
CA ASP A 152 -0.35 2.17 5.23
C ASP A 152 -1.13 3.50 5.20
N ARG A 153 -1.92 3.79 6.24
CA ARG A 153 -2.68 5.03 6.36
C ARG A 153 -1.86 6.22 6.89
N PHE A 154 -0.87 5.97 7.74
CA PHE A 154 -0.11 7.03 8.40
C PHE A 154 1.00 7.64 7.51
N GLN A 155 1.70 6.81 6.72
CA GLN A 155 2.80 7.28 5.87
C GLN A 155 2.34 8.33 4.84
N PRO A 156 1.21 8.17 4.09
CA PRO A 156 0.76 9.19 3.15
C PRO A 156 0.42 10.54 3.81
N MET A 157 -0.06 10.54 5.07
CA MET A 157 -0.30 11.78 5.81
C MET A 157 0.98 12.56 6.02
N ILE A 158 2.08 11.86 6.38
CA ILE A 158 3.40 12.49 6.55
C ILE A 158 3.90 13.07 5.22
N LEU A 159 3.75 12.33 4.12
CA LEU A 159 4.14 12.81 2.80
C LEU A 159 3.33 14.05 2.38
N ASN A 160 2.01 14.02 2.56
CA ASN A 160 1.16 15.17 2.26
C ASN A 160 1.56 16.40 3.07
N TYR A 161 1.83 16.22 4.36
CA TYR A 161 2.27 17.31 5.22
C TYR A 161 3.63 17.86 4.79
N ALA A 162 4.59 17.00 4.45
CA ALA A 162 5.94 17.42 4.04
C ALA A 162 5.95 18.28 2.78
N VAL A 163 5.00 18.04 1.85
CA VAL A 163 4.92 18.78 0.58
C VAL A 163 3.89 19.92 0.58
N GLY A 164 3.32 20.26 1.75
CA GLY A 164 2.38 21.39 1.86
C GLY A 164 0.97 21.09 1.37
N GLY A 165 0.49 19.86 1.56
CA GLY A 165 -0.88 19.45 1.26
C GLY A 165 -0.98 18.23 0.33
N GLY A 166 -0.16 18.15 -0.70
CA GLY A 166 -0.13 16.98 -1.60
C GLY A 166 -1.53 16.57 -2.09
N THR A 167 -1.90 15.31 -1.88
CA THR A 167 -3.21 14.77 -2.30
C THR A 167 -4.39 15.43 -1.57
N TRP A 168 -4.22 16.00 -0.40
CA TRP A 168 -5.28 16.78 0.25
C TRP A 168 -5.70 17.98 -0.59
N ALA A 169 -4.74 18.68 -1.18
CA ALA A 169 -5.01 19.79 -2.09
C ALA A 169 -5.58 19.31 -3.43
N ASP A 170 -4.99 18.23 -4.00
CA ASP A 170 -5.40 17.68 -5.29
C ASP A 170 -6.88 17.23 -5.28
N TYR A 171 -7.35 16.63 -4.16
CA TYR A 171 -8.72 16.13 -3.98
C TYR A 171 -9.61 17.04 -3.14
N ALA A 172 -9.13 18.22 -2.78
CA ALA A 172 -9.88 19.21 -2.01
C ALA A 172 -10.46 18.64 -0.70
N VAL A 173 -9.65 17.81 0.00
CA VAL A 173 -10.05 17.08 1.21
C VAL A 173 -10.26 18.04 2.37
N ASP A 174 -11.29 17.80 3.18
CA ASP A 174 -11.49 18.45 4.46
C ASP A 174 -11.06 17.57 5.65
N GLU A 175 -10.95 18.17 6.82
CA GLU A 175 -10.46 17.48 8.04
C GLU A 175 -11.40 16.37 8.51
N ALA A 176 -12.71 16.49 8.29
CA ALA A 176 -13.67 15.47 8.68
C ALA A 176 -13.51 14.22 7.82
N ARG A 177 -13.33 14.40 6.52
CA ARG A 177 -13.06 13.32 5.57
C ARG A 177 -11.72 12.66 5.84
N GLU A 178 -10.66 13.44 6.07
CA GLU A 178 -9.34 12.89 6.42
C GLU A 178 -9.42 12.02 7.67
N ARG A 179 -10.04 12.52 8.77
CA ARG A 179 -10.24 11.74 10.00
C ARG A 179 -11.01 10.46 9.75
N SER A 180 -12.11 10.53 8.99
CA SER A 180 -12.92 9.34 8.68
C SER A 180 -12.12 8.26 7.97
N LEU A 181 -11.35 8.62 6.94
CA LEU A 181 -10.60 7.68 6.11
C LEU A 181 -9.35 7.11 6.81
N THR A 182 -8.78 7.88 7.76
CA THR A 182 -7.55 7.49 8.47
C THR A 182 -7.79 6.99 9.90
N SER A 183 -9.04 7.02 10.40
CA SER A 183 -9.41 6.60 11.76
C SER A 183 -8.96 5.19 12.15
N ARG A 184 -8.79 4.29 11.18
CA ARG A 184 -8.25 2.94 11.40
C ARG A 184 -6.85 2.92 12.01
N ILE A 185 -6.07 4.01 11.90
CA ILE A 185 -4.78 4.16 12.59
C ILE A 185 -4.95 3.94 14.09
N ALA A 186 -6.04 4.43 14.69
CA ALA A 186 -6.31 4.29 16.12
C ALA A 186 -6.42 2.82 16.57
N HIS A 187 -6.91 1.92 15.72
CA HIS A 187 -7.05 0.51 16.06
C HIS A 187 -5.70 -0.22 16.10
N GLY A 188 -4.80 0.11 15.18
CA GLY A 188 -3.49 -0.54 15.09
C GLY A 188 -2.41 0.15 15.95
N ALA A 189 -2.48 1.49 16.10
CA ALA A 189 -1.46 2.30 16.75
C ALA A 189 -2.04 3.60 17.35
N PRO A 190 -2.61 3.57 18.56
CA PRO A 190 -3.27 4.74 19.17
C PRO A 190 -2.38 5.97 19.30
N ASP A 191 -1.09 5.77 19.62
CA ASP A 191 -0.13 6.89 19.72
C ASP A 191 0.09 7.57 18.36
N LEU A 192 0.08 6.79 17.28
CA LEU A 192 0.21 7.35 15.93
C LEU A 192 -1.09 8.05 15.49
N TRP A 193 -2.24 7.61 16.00
CA TRP A 193 -3.48 8.35 15.80
C TRP A 193 -3.43 9.71 16.50
N ALA A 194 -2.91 9.79 17.73
CA ALA A 194 -2.69 11.07 18.40
C ALA A 194 -1.74 11.99 17.60
N ALA A 195 -0.68 11.42 17.00
CA ALA A 195 0.20 12.17 16.10
C ALA A 195 -0.51 12.62 14.82
N ALA A 196 -1.36 11.76 14.22
CA ALA A 196 -2.18 12.08 13.06
C ALA A 196 -3.11 13.28 13.32
N GLU A 197 -3.76 13.34 14.50
CA GLU A 197 -4.60 14.48 14.90
C GLU A 197 -3.80 15.79 14.98
N VAL A 198 -2.55 15.74 15.45
CA VAL A 198 -1.66 16.92 15.44
C VAL A 198 -1.34 17.35 14.01
N ILE A 199 -1.07 16.40 13.11
CA ILE A 199 -0.81 16.66 11.68
C ILE A 199 -2.05 17.31 11.04
N ILE A 200 -3.23 16.75 11.25
CA ILE A 200 -4.50 17.27 10.71
C ILE A 200 -4.74 18.70 11.19
N ALA A 201 -4.68 18.95 12.51
CA ALA A 201 -4.89 20.26 13.07
C ALA A 201 -3.90 21.31 12.51
N SER A 202 -2.62 20.94 12.40
CA SER A 202 -1.59 21.80 11.83
C SER A 202 -1.81 22.05 10.32
N ALA A 203 -2.25 21.05 9.57
CA ALA A 203 -2.55 21.18 8.14
C ALA A 203 -3.75 22.11 7.90
N VAL A 204 -4.78 22.05 8.73
CA VAL A 204 -5.92 22.97 8.69
C VAL A 204 -5.46 24.42 8.99
N GLN A 205 -4.66 24.63 10.04
CA GLN A 205 -4.12 25.94 10.36
C GLN A 205 -3.29 26.58 9.22
N ARG A 206 -2.61 25.72 8.44
CA ARG A 206 -1.81 26.16 7.28
C ARG A 206 -2.62 26.30 5.99
N GLY A 207 -3.89 25.92 5.98
CA GLY A 207 -4.74 25.92 4.79
C GLY A 207 -4.39 24.82 3.79
N TRP A 208 -3.67 23.78 4.19
CA TRP A 208 -3.33 22.62 3.36
C TRP A 208 -4.44 21.56 3.36
N LEU A 209 -5.23 21.55 4.41
CA LEU A 209 -6.43 20.75 4.57
C LEU A 209 -7.59 21.70 4.86
N ARG A 210 -8.76 21.46 4.26
CA ARG A 210 -9.93 22.32 4.51
C ARG A 210 -10.47 22.07 5.92
N PRO A 211 -11.01 23.12 6.60
CA PRO A 211 -11.77 22.90 7.82
C PRO A 211 -13.05 22.09 7.50
N ALA A 212 -13.57 21.37 8.49
CA ALA A 212 -14.87 20.71 8.34
C ALA A 212 -15.95 21.75 8.00
N SER A 213 -16.83 21.40 7.07
CA SER A 213 -18.00 22.23 6.81
C SER A 213 -18.88 22.26 8.07
N PRO A 214 -19.38 23.42 8.49
CA PRO A 214 -20.39 23.45 9.54
C PRO A 214 -21.65 22.71 9.04
N ASP A 215 -22.16 21.79 9.86
CA ASP A 215 -23.44 21.12 9.66
C ASP A 215 -24.62 22.11 9.56
#